data_9ebabd51e806f758f13a2909fe7426bd
#
_entry.id   9ebabd51e806f758f13a2909fe7426bd
#
_cell.length_a   1.000
_cell.length_b   1.000
_cell.length_c   1.000
_cell.angle_alpha   90.00
_cell.angle_beta   90.00
_cell.angle_gamma   90.00
#
_symmetry.space_group_name_H-M   'P 1'
#
loop_
_entity.id
_entity.type
_entity.pdbx_description
1 polymer ?
#
loop_
_entity_poly.entity_id
_entity_poly.type
_entity_poly.pdbx_seq_one_letter_code
_entity_poly.pdbx_strand_id
1 'polypeptide(L)'
;RRILHLTESLYRKYRLKRVFYSAYVPVVENSLLPSLDTKPPLLREHRLYQADWLLRFYGFRAAELLDDAHPDFDPRLDPKCSWALQHLDQFPVEVMRADLETLLRVPGIGPTSARRIVSARRCGGTLRFEDLKKLGVVLKRAQYFITCGGRIPEGLHFSPATLPLQLERLERDTLPSDQAAQLSLFDPVGEAV
;
A
#
# COMPACT_ATOMS: atom_id res chain seq x y z
N ARG A 1 -2.78 -9.27 -12.18
CA ARG A 1 -2.05 -8.46 -13.18
C ARG A 1 -2.97 -7.78 -14.19
N ARG A 2 -3.78 -8.53 -14.99
CA ARG A 2 -4.60 -7.97 -16.10
C ARG A 2 -5.48 -6.78 -15.69
N ILE A 3 -6.16 -6.87 -14.55
CA ILE A 3 -7.02 -5.79 -14.02
C ILE A 3 -6.21 -4.52 -13.80
N LEU A 4 -5.05 -4.59 -13.16
CA LEU A 4 -4.24 -3.42 -12.84
C LEU A 4 -3.67 -2.74 -14.10
N HIS A 5 -3.21 -3.51 -15.09
CA HIS A 5 -2.79 -2.97 -16.38
C HIS A 5 -3.93 -2.29 -17.15
N LEU A 6 -5.13 -2.87 -17.12
CA LEU A 6 -6.31 -2.24 -17.70
C LEU A 6 -6.62 -0.92 -17.00
N THR A 7 -6.59 -0.91 -15.66
CA THR A 7 -6.80 0.30 -14.86
C THR A 7 -5.80 1.41 -15.20
N GLU A 8 -4.51 1.08 -15.28
CA GLU A 8 -3.48 2.05 -15.70
C GLU A 8 -3.76 2.60 -17.10
N SER A 9 -4.15 1.74 -18.04
CA SER A 9 -4.51 2.13 -19.41
C SER A 9 -5.72 3.08 -19.44
N LEU A 10 -6.73 2.82 -18.60
CA LEU A 10 -7.91 3.68 -18.47
C LEU A 10 -7.54 5.06 -17.95
N TYR A 11 -6.65 5.16 -16.97
CA TYR A 11 -6.17 6.43 -16.46
C TYR A 11 -5.35 7.20 -17.50
N ARG A 12 -4.45 6.54 -18.21
CA ARG A 12 -3.54 7.17 -19.17
C ARG A 12 -4.25 7.56 -20.47
N LYS A 13 -5.02 6.62 -21.04
CA LYS A 13 -5.64 6.81 -22.36
C LYS A 13 -6.93 7.63 -22.30
N TYR A 14 -7.77 7.35 -21.30
CA TYR A 14 -9.10 7.95 -21.20
C TYR A 14 -9.20 9.01 -20.08
N ARG A 15 -8.11 9.25 -19.33
CA ARG A 15 -8.05 10.24 -18.24
C ARG A 15 -9.16 10.06 -17.20
N LEU A 16 -9.56 8.84 -16.92
CA LEU A 16 -10.54 8.56 -15.89
C LEU A 16 -10.04 9.07 -14.54
N LYS A 17 -10.93 9.58 -13.72
CA LYS A 17 -10.59 10.07 -12.37
C LYS A 17 -10.44 8.94 -11.37
N ARG A 18 -11.21 7.86 -11.51
CA ARG A 18 -11.24 6.72 -10.58
C ARG A 18 -11.83 5.49 -11.26
N VAL A 19 -11.30 4.33 -10.91
CA VAL A 19 -11.87 3.01 -11.20
C VAL A 19 -12.36 2.42 -9.89
N PHE A 20 -13.52 1.75 -9.92
CA PHE A 20 -14.07 1.05 -8.78
C PHE A 20 -13.90 -0.45 -8.99
N TYR A 21 -13.54 -1.15 -7.92
CA TYR A 21 -13.44 -2.60 -7.88
C TYR A 21 -14.53 -3.14 -6.97
N SER A 22 -15.01 -4.33 -7.29
CA SER A 22 -15.95 -5.04 -6.44
C SER A 22 -15.57 -6.52 -6.42
N ALA A 23 -15.58 -7.11 -5.24
CA ALA A 23 -15.49 -8.55 -5.12
C ALA A 23 -16.75 -9.17 -5.73
N TYR A 24 -16.58 -10.28 -6.45
CA TYR A 24 -17.72 -11.00 -7.00
C TYR A 24 -18.49 -11.69 -5.87
N VAL A 25 -19.79 -11.48 -5.84
CA VAL A 25 -20.73 -12.15 -4.93
C VAL A 25 -21.60 -13.07 -5.76
N PRO A 26 -21.57 -14.40 -5.54
CA PRO A 26 -22.45 -15.33 -6.23
C PRO A 26 -23.90 -15.09 -5.83
N VAL A 27 -24.81 -14.94 -6.81
CA VAL A 27 -26.26 -14.74 -6.57
C VAL A 27 -27.13 -15.74 -7.32
N VAL A 28 -26.53 -16.51 -8.24
CA VAL A 28 -27.22 -17.50 -9.08
C VAL A 28 -26.32 -18.72 -9.25
N GLU A 29 -26.92 -19.92 -9.17
CA GLU A 29 -26.22 -21.15 -9.53
C GLU A 29 -26.03 -21.23 -11.05
N ASN A 30 -24.78 -21.37 -11.46
CA ASN A 30 -24.38 -21.56 -12.85
C ASN A 30 -23.06 -22.30 -12.91
N SER A 31 -22.98 -23.33 -13.75
CA SER A 31 -21.77 -24.17 -13.90
C SER A 31 -20.51 -23.41 -14.36
N LEU A 32 -20.68 -22.23 -14.95
CA LEU A 32 -19.57 -21.34 -15.39
C LEU A 32 -19.17 -20.30 -14.34
N LEU A 33 -19.90 -20.24 -13.21
CA LEU A 33 -19.66 -19.28 -12.14
C LEU A 33 -19.24 -20.00 -10.84
N PRO A 34 -18.56 -19.31 -9.92
CA PRO A 34 -18.33 -19.84 -8.58
C PRO A 34 -19.64 -20.22 -7.89
N SER A 35 -19.60 -21.28 -7.07
CA SER A 35 -20.77 -21.73 -6.29
C SER A 35 -21.28 -20.64 -5.33
N LEU A 36 -22.56 -20.71 -4.95
CA LEU A 36 -23.17 -19.77 -4.01
C LEU A 36 -22.46 -19.71 -2.66
N ASP A 37 -21.82 -20.81 -2.24
CA ASP A 37 -21.07 -20.88 -0.97
C ASP A 37 -19.69 -20.21 -1.05
N THR A 38 -19.26 -19.74 -2.25
CA THR A 38 -17.95 -19.09 -2.43
C THR A 38 -17.95 -17.74 -1.75
N LYS A 39 -17.09 -17.57 -0.74
CA LYS A 39 -16.91 -16.29 -0.04
C LYS A 39 -16.34 -15.23 -1.00
N PRO A 40 -16.88 -14.00 -1.01
CA PRO A 40 -16.34 -12.91 -1.80
C PRO A 40 -14.85 -12.64 -1.47
N PRO A 41 -13.97 -12.47 -2.46
CA PRO A 41 -12.54 -12.24 -2.24
C PRO A 41 -12.23 -10.78 -1.84
N LEU A 42 -12.72 -10.34 -0.68
CA LEU A 42 -12.61 -8.97 -0.18
C LEU A 42 -11.16 -8.51 -0.04
N LEU A 43 -10.26 -9.38 0.41
CA LEU A 43 -8.84 -9.04 0.51
C LEU A 43 -8.24 -8.68 -0.85
N ARG A 44 -8.62 -9.40 -1.91
CA ARG A 44 -8.18 -9.09 -3.28
C ARG A 44 -8.71 -7.74 -3.75
N GLU A 45 -9.96 -7.42 -3.46
CA GLU A 45 -10.54 -6.10 -3.72
C GLU A 45 -9.75 -5.01 -2.98
N HIS A 46 -9.48 -5.20 -1.70
CA HIS A 46 -8.70 -4.28 -0.88
C HIS A 46 -7.29 -4.04 -1.47
N ARG A 47 -6.58 -5.11 -1.88
CA ARG A 47 -5.26 -4.99 -2.52
C ARG A 47 -5.31 -4.24 -3.85
N LEU A 48 -6.37 -4.42 -4.64
CA LEU A 48 -6.58 -3.67 -5.87
C LEU A 48 -6.76 -2.17 -5.59
N TYR A 49 -7.53 -1.79 -4.56
CA TYR A 49 -7.65 -0.38 -4.16
C TYR A 49 -6.34 0.21 -3.64
N GLN A 50 -5.56 -0.55 -2.88
CA GLN A 50 -4.21 -0.12 -2.46
C GLN A 50 -3.30 0.12 -3.66
N ALA A 51 -3.27 -0.79 -4.63
CA ALA A 51 -2.48 -0.65 -5.85
C ALA A 51 -2.96 0.51 -6.74
N ASP A 52 -4.28 0.71 -6.87
CA ASP A 52 -4.87 1.85 -7.56
C ASP A 52 -4.36 3.19 -6.97
N TRP A 53 -4.29 3.26 -5.65
CA TRP A 53 -3.75 4.41 -4.94
C TRP A 53 -2.28 4.67 -5.30
N LEU A 54 -1.47 3.60 -5.43
CA LEU A 54 -0.08 3.69 -5.85
C LEU A 54 0.07 4.20 -7.30
N LEU A 55 -0.78 3.73 -8.22
CA LEU A 55 -0.79 4.21 -9.60
C LEU A 55 -1.10 5.70 -9.71
N ARG A 56 -2.10 6.18 -8.95
CA ARG A 56 -2.61 7.55 -9.08
C ARG A 56 -1.77 8.59 -8.35
N PHE A 57 -1.20 8.26 -7.22
CA PHE A 57 -0.62 9.25 -6.32
C PHE A 57 0.85 9.06 -5.99
N TYR A 58 1.43 7.90 -6.28
CA TYR A 58 2.80 7.56 -5.93
C TYR A 58 3.72 7.36 -7.14
N GLY A 59 3.18 7.49 -8.34
CA GLY A 59 3.95 7.35 -9.57
C GLY A 59 4.37 5.91 -9.90
N PHE A 60 3.73 4.90 -9.29
CA PHE A 60 3.96 3.51 -9.66
C PHE A 60 3.32 3.18 -11.01
N ARG A 61 3.89 2.19 -11.68
CA ARG A 61 3.33 1.56 -12.87
C ARG A 61 2.77 0.19 -12.52
N ALA A 62 1.78 -0.27 -13.27
CA ALA A 62 1.20 -1.60 -13.07
C ALA A 62 2.25 -2.71 -13.21
N ALA A 63 3.18 -2.56 -14.17
CA ALA A 63 4.25 -3.52 -14.41
C ALA A 63 5.31 -3.58 -13.29
N GLU A 64 5.42 -2.54 -12.45
CA GLU A 64 6.30 -2.56 -11.28
C GLU A 64 5.69 -3.33 -10.11
N LEU A 65 4.36 -3.35 -10.03
CA LEU A 65 3.64 -3.98 -8.92
C LEU A 65 3.31 -5.44 -9.18
N LEU A 66 3.04 -5.79 -10.43
CA LEU A 66 2.66 -7.15 -10.85
C LEU A 66 3.27 -7.46 -12.22
N ASP A 67 4.08 -8.51 -12.27
CA ASP A 67 4.76 -9.01 -13.47
C ASP A 67 4.30 -10.44 -13.84
N ASP A 68 5.02 -11.10 -14.73
CA ASP A 68 4.71 -12.48 -15.13
C ASP A 68 5.12 -13.51 -14.08
N ALA A 69 6.14 -13.20 -13.26
CA ALA A 69 6.58 -14.03 -12.15
C ALA A 69 5.67 -13.89 -10.93
N HIS A 70 5.12 -12.67 -10.72
CA HIS A 70 4.23 -12.34 -9.61
C HIS A 70 2.93 -11.72 -10.14
N PRO A 71 2.02 -12.53 -10.72
CA PRO A 71 0.81 -12.04 -11.38
C PRO A 71 -0.29 -11.58 -10.41
N ASP A 72 -0.19 -11.96 -9.15
CA ASP A 72 -1.16 -11.66 -8.09
C ASP A 72 -0.49 -11.01 -6.88
N PHE A 73 -1.27 -10.23 -6.11
CA PHE A 73 -0.78 -9.59 -4.89
C PHE A 73 -0.56 -10.59 -3.76
N ASP A 74 0.47 -10.37 -2.96
CA ASP A 74 0.68 -11.11 -1.71
C ASP A 74 -0.49 -10.83 -0.75
N PRO A 75 -1.21 -11.84 -0.27
CA PRO A 75 -2.29 -11.65 0.70
C PRO A 75 -1.79 -11.12 2.05
N ARG A 76 -0.53 -11.38 2.43
CA ARG A 76 0.05 -11.05 3.74
C ARG A 76 0.58 -9.63 3.83
N LEU A 77 0.91 -9.00 2.70
CA LEU A 77 1.56 -7.69 2.65
C LEU A 77 0.79 -6.72 1.75
N ASP A 78 0.84 -5.43 2.07
CA ASP A 78 0.35 -4.42 1.14
C ASP A 78 1.25 -4.34 -0.12
N PRO A 79 0.70 -3.90 -1.27
CA PRO A 79 1.44 -3.89 -2.53
C PRO A 79 2.74 -3.07 -2.48
N LYS A 80 2.81 -2.01 -1.68
CA LYS A 80 4.00 -1.17 -1.55
C LYS A 80 5.09 -1.84 -0.73
N CYS A 81 4.73 -2.51 0.36
CA CYS A 81 5.66 -3.31 1.15
C CYS A 81 6.17 -4.51 0.35
N SER A 82 5.29 -5.20 -0.39
CA SER A 82 5.67 -6.31 -1.26
C SER A 82 6.67 -5.85 -2.33
N TRP A 83 6.43 -4.72 -2.99
CA TRP A 83 7.35 -4.13 -3.95
C TRP A 83 8.70 -3.79 -3.30
N ALA A 84 8.70 -3.16 -2.13
CA ALA A 84 9.94 -2.76 -1.45
C ALA A 84 10.81 -3.97 -1.05
N LEU A 85 10.19 -5.09 -0.66
CA LEU A 85 10.91 -6.33 -0.37
C LEU A 85 11.58 -6.96 -1.61
N GLN A 86 11.01 -6.74 -2.79
CA GLN A 86 11.60 -7.20 -4.05
C GLN A 86 12.71 -6.27 -4.56
N HIS A 87 12.84 -5.07 -3.99
CA HIS A 87 13.78 -4.02 -4.40
C HIS A 87 14.62 -3.53 -3.20
N LEU A 88 15.10 -4.44 -2.37
CA LEU A 88 15.90 -4.10 -1.19
C LEU A 88 17.23 -3.43 -1.52
N ASP A 89 17.70 -3.58 -2.76
CA ASP A 89 18.86 -2.88 -3.32
C ASP A 89 18.69 -1.35 -3.37
N GLN A 90 17.45 -0.85 -3.39
CA GLN A 90 17.14 0.59 -3.37
C GLN A 90 17.04 1.16 -1.95
N PHE A 91 17.20 0.34 -0.92
CA PHE A 91 17.04 0.72 0.48
C PHE A 91 18.34 0.48 1.28
N PRO A 92 18.57 1.23 2.37
CA PRO A 92 17.74 2.29 2.92
C PRO A 92 17.84 3.63 2.17
N VAL A 93 16.73 4.37 2.15
CA VAL A 93 16.64 5.71 1.55
C VAL A 93 17.03 6.78 2.57
N GLU A 94 17.99 7.64 2.24
CA GLU A 94 18.36 8.77 3.08
C GLU A 94 17.35 9.93 2.97
N VAL A 95 16.54 10.11 4.01
CA VAL A 95 15.41 11.05 4.03
C VAL A 95 15.86 12.52 3.80
N MET A 96 17.08 12.87 4.25
CA MET A 96 17.60 14.23 4.11
C MET A 96 18.00 14.58 2.67
N ARG A 97 18.17 13.60 1.78
CA ARG A 97 18.69 13.81 0.41
C ARG A 97 17.74 13.34 -0.68
N ALA A 98 16.97 12.29 -0.42
CA ALA A 98 16.09 11.65 -1.40
C ALA A 98 15.12 12.65 -2.03
N ASP A 99 14.86 12.54 -3.32
CA ASP A 99 13.84 13.32 -4.01
C ASP A 99 12.42 12.86 -3.62
N LEU A 100 11.42 13.57 -4.13
CA LEU A 100 10.03 13.26 -3.82
C LEU A 100 9.62 11.87 -4.31
N GLU A 101 10.08 11.47 -5.49
CA GLU A 101 9.73 10.20 -6.13
C GLU A 101 10.32 9.03 -5.34
N THR A 102 11.58 9.12 -4.94
CA THR A 102 12.24 8.13 -4.08
C THR A 102 11.55 8.01 -2.73
N LEU A 103 11.18 9.13 -2.09
CA LEU A 103 10.42 9.11 -0.83
C LEU A 103 9.07 8.42 -0.99
N LEU A 104 8.40 8.60 -2.12
CA LEU A 104 7.13 7.94 -2.42
C LEU A 104 7.25 6.41 -2.59
N ARG A 105 8.45 5.88 -2.86
CA ARG A 105 8.71 4.43 -2.93
C ARG A 105 8.80 3.80 -1.53
N VAL A 106 9.13 4.57 -0.50
CA VAL A 106 9.33 4.06 0.87
C VAL A 106 8.01 3.64 1.51
N PRO A 107 7.84 2.38 1.99
CA PRO A 107 6.69 1.98 2.79
C PRO A 107 6.52 2.88 4.03
N GLY A 108 5.28 3.29 4.32
CA GLY A 108 4.99 4.20 5.43
C GLY A 108 5.16 5.69 5.13
N ILE A 109 5.68 6.07 3.96
CA ILE A 109 5.70 7.47 3.51
C ILE A 109 4.64 7.68 2.42
N GLY A 110 3.68 8.56 2.70
CA GLY A 110 2.63 8.94 1.77
C GLY A 110 2.91 10.26 1.05
N PRO A 111 2.09 10.65 0.05
CA PRO A 111 2.32 11.88 -0.72
C PRO A 111 2.37 13.15 0.14
N THR A 112 1.52 13.23 1.16
CA THR A 112 1.50 14.37 2.10
C THR A 112 2.77 14.40 2.94
N SER A 113 3.19 13.26 3.52
CA SER A 113 4.39 13.16 4.33
C SER A 113 5.66 13.44 3.51
N ALA A 114 5.74 12.90 2.30
CA ALA A 114 6.87 13.13 1.40
C ALA A 114 7.03 14.62 1.06
N ARG A 115 5.94 15.32 0.72
CA ARG A 115 5.98 16.78 0.46
C ARG A 115 6.39 17.56 1.71
N ARG A 116 5.88 17.21 2.89
CA ARG A 116 6.25 17.84 4.16
C ARG A 116 7.72 17.65 4.48
N ILE A 117 8.28 16.45 4.26
CA ILE A 117 9.71 16.16 4.42
C ILE A 117 10.53 17.07 3.49
N VAL A 118 10.21 17.11 2.20
CA VAL A 118 10.91 17.96 1.22
C VAL A 118 10.83 19.43 1.59
N SER A 119 9.66 19.91 2.04
CA SER A 119 9.49 21.29 2.49
C SER A 119 10.28 21.60 3.75
N ALA A 120 10.21 20.75 4.77
CA ALA A 120 10.89 20.97 6.05
C ALA A 120 12.41 21.09 5.91
N ARG A 121 13.03 20.20 5.10
CA ARG A 121 14.48 20.26 4.87
C ARG A 121 14.93 21.45 4.02
N ARG A 122 14.09 21.98 3.12
CA ARG A 122 14.37 23.22 2.36
C ARG A 122 14.43 24.45 3.26
N CYS A 123 13.69 24.44 4.35
CA CYS A 123 13.74 25.51 5.38
C CYS A 123 14.97 25.40 6.30
N GLY A 124 15.99 24.61 5.96
CA GLY A 124 17.23 24.47 6.73
C GLY A 124 17.11 23.55 7.96
N GLY A 125 16.00 22.84 8.12
CA GLY A 125 15.80 21.92 9.23
C GLY A 125 16.55 20.60 9.07
N THR A 126 17.36 20.23 10.07
CA THR A 126 17.84 18.86 10.20
C THR A 126 16.74 18.03 10.84
N LEU A 127 16.20 17.06 10.10
CA LEU A 127 15.13 16.19 10.59
C LEU A 127 15.71 15.04 11.41
N ARG A 128 14.97 14.64 12.44
CA ARG A 128 15.19 13.44 13.24
C ARG A 128 14.01 12.47 13.06
N PHE A 129 14.15 11.23 13.52
CA PHE A 129 13.06 10.25 13.41
C PHE A 129 11.76 10.71 14.10
N GLU A 130 11.86 11.42 15.24
CA GLU A 130 10.72 11.96 15.95
C GLU A 130 9.96 13.00 15.12
N ASP A 131 10.68 13.80 14.33
CA ASP A 131 10.10 14.81 13.46
C ASP A 131 9.36 14.16 12.28
N LEU A 132 9.87 13.05 11.75
CA LEU A 132 9.21 12.31 10.67
C LEU A 132 7.81 11.83 11.10
N LYS A 133 7.64 11.43 12.36
CA LYS A 133 6.31 11.08 12.90
C LYS A 133 5.36 12.26 12.88
N LYS A 134 5.83 13.46 13.28
CA LYS A 134 5.03 14.72 13.25
C LYS A 134 4.67 15.12 11.82
N LEU A 135 5.53 14.80 10.84
CA LEU A 135 5.27 15.03 9.43
C LEU A 135 4.28 14.01 8.81
N GLY A 136 3.83 13.03 9.59
CA GLY A 136 2.83 12.04 9.19
C GLY A 136 3.41 10.77 8.58
N VAL A 137 4.69 10.48 8.81
CA VAL A 137 5.31 9.20 8.41
C VAL A 137 4.86 8.09 9.34
N VAL A 138 4.45 6.95 8.78
CA VAL A 138 4.15 5.73 9.53
C VAL A 138 5.46 5.04 9.88
N LEU A 139 6.13 5.51 10.95
CA LEU A 139 7.47 5.05 11.34
C LEU A 139 7.54 3.54 11.59
N LYS A 140 6.48 2.91 12.08
CA LYS A 140 6.42 1.45 12.30
C LYS A 140 6.81 0.65 11.04
N ARG A 141 6.51 1.18 9.84
CA ARG A 141 6.88 0.58 8.55
C ARG A 141 8.12 1.23 7.97
N ALA A 142 8.19 2.56 7.95
CA ALA A 142 9.25 3.30 7.26
C ALA A 142 10.64 3.07 7.88
N GLN A 143 10.73 2.82 9.17
CA GLN A 143 12.00 2.67 9.89
C GLN A 143 12.93 1.58 9.32
N TYR A 144 12.39 0.57 8.64
CA TYR A 144 13.18 -0.50 8.03
C TYR A 144 13.77 -0.12 6.67
N PHE A 145 13.31 0.97 6.09
CA PHE A 145 13.60 1.37 4.71
C PHE A 145 14.27 2.74 4.58
N ILE A 146 14.52 3.43 5.70
CA ILE A 146 15.09 4.79 5.69
C ILE A 146 16.27 4.95 6.63
N THR A 147 17.12 5.91 6.26
CA THR A 147 18.07 6.56 7.17
C THR A 147 17.72 8.05 7.31
N CYS A 148 18.11 8.64 8.42
CA CYS A 148 17.91 10.06 8.69
C CYS A 148 19.22 10.66 9.20
N GLY A 149 19.88 11.49 8.38
CA GLY A 149 21.22 12.00 8.66
C GLY A 149 22.28 10.89 8.74
N GLY A 150 22.16 9.87 7.91
CA GLY A 150 23.06 8.70 7.90
C GLY A 150 22.87 7.72 9.06
N ARG A 151 21.84 7.91 9.88
CA ARG A 151 21.56 7.05 11.06
C ARG A 151 20.31 6.21 10.81
N ILE A 152 20.28 5.03 11.41
CA ILE A 152 19.10 4.18 11.56
C ILE A 152 18.49 4.42 12.95
N PRO A 153 17.20 4.07 13.19
CA PRO A 153 16.62 4.15 14.54
C PRO A 153 17.39 3.31 15.54
N GLU A 154 17.59 3.85 16.74
CA GLU A 154 18.24 3.12 17.83
C GLU A 154 17.46 1.86 18.20
N GLY A 155 18.17 0.76 18.46
CA GLY A 155 17.55 -0.53 18.81
C GLY A 155 16.85 -1.27 17.65
N LEU A 156 16.92 -0.75 16.42
CA LEU A 156 16.37 -1.45 15.28
C LEU A 156 17.31 -2.56 14.82
N HIS A 157 16.94 -3.79 15.11
CA HIS A 157 17.64 -4.97 14.61
C HIS A 157 16.75 -5.68 13.60
N PHE A 158 17.18 -5.72 12.36
CA PHE A 158 16.53 -6.51 11.32
C PHE A 158 17.55 -7.15 10.39
N SER A 159 17.16 -8.26 9.80
CA SER A 159 17.87 -8.86 8.68
C SER A 159 16.91 -9.01 7.50
N PRO A 160 17.41 -9.10 6.26
CA PRO A 160 16.57 -9.39 5.11
C PRO A 160 15.68 -10.62 5.28
N ALA A 161 16.14 -11.62 6.04
CA ALA A 161 15.38 -12.84 6.33
C ALA A 161 14.22 -12.64 7.31
N THR A 162 14.35 -11.72 8.29
CA THR A 162 13.32 -11.48 9.31
C THR A 162 12.36 -10.34 8.95
N LEU A 163 12.76 -9.45 8.05
CA LEU A 163 12.00 -8.26 7.65
C LEU A 163 10.59 -8.61 7.13
N PRO A 164 10.37 -9.60 6.25
CA PRO A 164 9.04 -9.96 5.80
C PRO A 164 8.10 -10.31 6.96
N LEU A 165 8.54 -11.12 7.91
CA LEU A 165 7.74 -11.52 9.08
C LEU A 165 7.37 -10.34 9.97
N GLN A 166 8.27 -9.36 10.12
CA GLN A 166 7.99 -8.15 10.89
C GLN A 166 6.95 -7.28 10.21
N LEU A 167 7.03 -7.12 8.89
CA LEU A 167 6.05 -6.37 8.11
C LEU A 167 4.67 -7.07 8.08
N GLU A 168 4.63 -8.39 7.97
CA GLU A 168 3.39 -9.17 8.05
C GLU A 168 2.67 -9.00 9.40
N ARG A 169 3.40 -8.92 10.50
CA ARG A 169 2.83 -8.64 11.83
C ARG A 169 2.18 -7.26 11.86
N LEU A 170 2.88 -6.25 11.36
CA LEU A 170 2.36 -4.88 11.29
C LEU A 170 1.14 -4.77 10.39
N GLU A 171 1.07 -5.56 9.33
CA GLU A 171 -0.06 -5.57 8.40
C GLU A 171 -1.30 -6.21 9.06
N ARG A 172 -1.14 -7.33 9.77
CA ARG A 172 -2.24 -7.99 10.50
C ARG A 172 -2.92 -7.05 11.50
N ASP A 173 -2.13 -6.22 12.17
CA ASP A 173 -2.66 -5.24 13.13
C ASP A 173 -3.45 -4.10 12.47
N THR A 174 -3.35 -3.94 11.15
CA THR A 174 -3.99 -2.85 10.41
C THR A 174 -5.13 -3.29 9.49
N LEU A 175 -5.22 -4.59 9.18
CA LEU A 175 -6.35 -5.12 8.41
C LEU A 175 -7.61 -5.09 9.28
N PRO A 176 -8.77 -4.70 8.69
CA PRO A 176 -10.04 -4.82 9.38
C PRO A 176 -10.22 -6.27 9.83
N SER A 177 -10.61 -6.51 11.09
CA SER A 177 -11.05 -7.82 11.49
C SER A 177 -12.23 -8.23 10.60
N ASP A 178 -12.38 -9.54 10.31
CA ASP A 178 -13.50 -10.09 9.52
C ASP A 178 -14.90 -9.71 10.06
N GLN A 179 -14.96 -9.11 11.25
CA GLN A 179 -16.17 -8.58 11.88
C GLN A 179 -16.44 -7.10 11.59
N ALA A 180 -15.51 -6.37 11.00
CA ALA A 180 -15.83 -5.06 10.43
C ALA A 180 -16.62 -5.29 9.14
N ALA A 181 -17.88 -5.67 9.30
CA ALA A 181 -18.84 -5.77 8.22
C ALA A 181 -18.73 -4.49 7.39
N GLN A 182 -18.28 -4.62 6.16
CA GLN A 182 -18.50 -3.61 5.16
C GLN A 182 -20.03 -3.42 5.16
N LEU A 183 -20.50 -2.27 5.66
CA LEU A 183 -21.88 -1.89 5.54
C LEU A 183 -22.22 -2.01 4.07
N SER A 184 -22.99 -3.02 3.70
CA SER A 184 -23.47 -3.20 2.34
C SER A 184 -24.26 -1.95 1.99
N LEU A 185 -24.06 -1.42 0.79
CA LEU A 185 -24.87 -0.31 0.28
C LEU A 185 -26.38 -0.68 0.24
N PHE A 186 -26.68 -1.94 0.43
CA PHE A 186 -28.01 -2.58 0.39
C PHE A 186 -28.48 -3.11 1.74
N ASP A 187 -27.74 -2.86 2.83
CA ASP A 187 -28.29 -3.16 4.15
C ASP A 187 -29.49 -2.22 4.39
N PRO A 188 -30.71 -2.75 4.63
CA PRO A 188 -31.85 -1.90 4.90
C PRO A 188 -31.52 -1.07 6.15
N VAL A 189 -31.61 0.25 6.01
CA VAL A 189 -31.52 1.18 7.14
C VAL A 189 -32.58 0.72 8.15
N GLY A 190 -32.13 0.17 9.28
CA GLY A 190 -33.02 -0.32 10.30
C GLY A 190 -34.02 0.77 10.66
N GLU A 191 -35.30 0.43 10.55
CA GLU A 191 -36.39 1.27 11.04
C GLU A 191 -36.13 1.49 12.53
N ALA A 192 -35.80 2.73 12.86
CA ALA A 192 -35.75 3.18 14.24
C ALA A 192 -37.16 3.25 14.74
N VAL A 193 -37.53 2.37 15.67
CA VAL A 193 -38.72 2.46 16.52
C VAL A 193 -38.41 3.37 17.71
#